data_a6b552b9bad792292d1698adbde5e96e
#
_entry.id   a6b552b9bad792292d1698adbde5e96e
#
_cell.length_a   1.000
_cell.length_b   1.000
_cell.length_c   1.000
_cell.angle_alpha   90.00
_cell.angle_beta   90.00
_cell.angle_gamma   90.00
#
_symmetry.space_group_name_H-M   'P 1'
#
loop_
_entity.id
_entity.type
_entity.pdbx_description
1 polymer ?
#
loop_
_entity_poly.entity_id
_entity_poly.type
_entity_poly.pdbx_seq_one_letter_code
_entity_poly.pdbx_strand_id
1 'polypeptide(L)'
;MSQFVMGDMVFAAQDLFNEPIEETGESGIPGLPPGTLLAVTGTRGVVVNVGHAEAAPKQEIYLVRFESGADGTLADPIGCLSEELNGAK
;
A
#
# COMPACT_ATOMS: atom_id res chain seq x y z
N MET A 1 -3.60 -10.92 -14.93
CA MET A 1 -2.34 -11.41 -14.36
C MET A 1 -1.79 -10.39 -13.39
N SER A 2 -1.41 -10.81 -12.20
CA SER A 2 -0.92 -9.89 -11.16
C SER A 2 0.48 -9.39 -11.50
N GLN A 3 0.72 -8.10 -11.32
CA GLN A 3 2.04 -7.51 -11.52
C GLN A 3 3.00 -7.91 -10.41
N PHE A 4 2.48 -8.07 -9.19
CA PHE A 4 3.24 -8.48 -8.02
C PHE A 4 2.53 -9.64 -7.33
N VAL A 5 3.27 -10.44 -6.57
CA VAL A 5 2.74 -11.56 -5.81
C VAL A 5 3.15 -11.44 -4.35
N MET A 6 2.51 -12.22 -3.47
CA MET A 6 2.86 -12.27 -2.05
C MET A 6 4.34 -12.60 -1.89
N GLY A 7 5.01 -11.83 -1.05
CA GLY A 7 6.43 -11.99 -0.80
C GLY A 7 7.34 -11.12 -1.66
N ASP A 8 6.80 -10.48 -2.70
CA ASP A 8 7.59 -9.60 -3.54
C ASP A 8 8.02 -8.37 -2.77
N MET A 9 9.26 -7.96 -2.96
CA MET A 9 9.78 -6.70 -2.46
C MET A 9 9.42 -5.60 -3.47
N VAL A 10 8.87 -4.51 -2.97
CA VAL A 10 8.46 -3.37 -3.79
C VAL A 10 8.92 -2.08 -3.16
N PHE A 11 8.85 -1.00 -3.94
CA PHE A 11 9.19 0.35 -3.46
C PHE A 11 8.03 1.28 -3.79
N ALA A 12 7.77 2.24 -2.91
CA ALA A 12 6.76 3.25 -3.18
C ALA A 12 7.20 4.08 -4.40
N ALA A 13 6.36 4.11 -5.44
CA ALA A 13 6.64 4.87 -6.66
C ALA A 13 6.33 6.35 -6.48
N GLN A 14 5.58 6.69 -5.45
CA GLN A 14 5.17 8.05 -5.12
C GLN A 14 4.91 8.11 -3.61
N ASP A 15 4.71 9.31 -3.07
CA ASP A 15 4.32 9.45 -1.67
C ASP A 15 2.91 8.90 -1.49
N LEU A 16 2.74 8.03 -0.51
CA LEU A 16 1.47 7.36 -0.25
C LEU A 16 0.83 7.92 1.01
N PHE A 17 -0.46 8.27 0.90
CA PHE A 17 -1.23 8.88 1.97
C PHE A 17 -2.41 8.02 2.34
N ASN A 18 -2.84 8.13 3.60
CA ASN A 18 -4.05 7.47 4.08
C ASN A 18 -5.27 8.22 3.52
N GLU A 19 -5.86 7.70 2.46
CA GLU A 19 -7.02 8.32 1.82
C GLU A 19 -8.32 7.85 2.50
N PRO A 20 -9.32 8.74 2.63
CA PRO A 20 -10.60 8.35 3.19
C PRO A 20 -11.35 7.41 2.23
N ILE A 21 -12.17 6.55 2.82
CA ILE A 21 -13.07 5.70 2.05
C ILE A 21 -14.16 6.59 1.44
N GLU A 22 -14.29 6.59 0.13
CA GLU A 22 -15.21 7.48 -0.59
C GLU A 22 -16.66 7.36 -0.11
N GLU A 23 -17.12 6.14 0.15
CA GLU A 23 -18.52 5.89 0.51
C GLU A 23 -18.89 6.39 1.89
N THR A 24 -17.97 6.33 2.84
CA THR A 24 -18.26 6.65 4.24
C THR A 24 -17.53 7.88 4.74
N GLY A 25 -16.48 8.30 4.05
CA GLY A 25 -15.59 9.37 4.50
C GLY A 25 -14.69 8.99 5.67
N GLU A 26 -14.74 7.74 6.09
CA GLU A 26 -13.91 7.24 7.17
C GLU A 26 -12.47 7.03 6.71
N SER A 27 -11.54 7.05 7.68
CA SER A 27 -10.15 6.73 7.40
C SER A 27 -10.01 5.31 6.87
N GLY A 28 -9.19 5.12 5.85
CA GLY A 28 -8.90 3.79 5.31
C GLY A 28 -8.13 2.91 6.28
N ILE A 29 -7.42 3.50 7.25
CA ILE A 29 -6.71 2.79 8.30
C ILE A 29 -7.26 3.27 9.65
N PRO A 30 -7.89 2.39 10.44
CA PRO A 30 -8.41 2.79 11.75
C PRO A 30 -7.30 3.39 12.63
N GLY A 31 -7.62 4.49 13.30
CA GLY A 31 -6.69 5.14 14.20
C GLY A 31 -5.78 6.17 13.57
N LEU A 32 -5.77 6.29 12.23
CA LEU A 32 -4.99 7.30 11.53
C LEU A 32 -5.91 8.30 10.85
N PRO A 33 -5.66 9.61 10.96
CA PRO A 33 -6.44 10.61 10.25
C PRO A 33 -6.28 10.48 8.74
N PRO A 34 -7.31 10.83 7.95
CA PRO A 34 -7.16 10.93 6.50
C PRO A 34 -6.07 11.94 6.14
N GLY A 35 -5.30 11.65 5.11
CA GLY A 35 -4.20 12.51 4.67
C GLY A 35 -2.88 12.27 5.37
N THR A 36 -2.82 11.33 6.31
CA THR A 36 -1.56 10.96 6.96
C THR A 36 -0.61 10.32 5.94
N LEU A 37 0.63 10.79 5.91
CA LEU A 37 1.64 10.19 5.03
C LEU A 37 1.99 8.80 5.54
N LEU A 38 1.83 7.79 4.69
CA LEU A 38 2.10 6.39 5.03
C LEU A 38 3.48 5.95 4.59
N ALA A 39 3.93 6.39 3.43
CA ALA A 39 5.23 6.05 2.90
C ALA A 39 5.68 7.13 1.92
N VAL A 40 6.95 7.50 1.97
CA VAL A 40 7.52 8.42 0.99
C VAL A 40 8.02 7.64 -0.21
N THR A 41 8.15 8.32 -1.34
CA THR A 41 8.71 7.74 -2.56
C THR A 41 10.03 7.02 -2.26
N GLY A 42 10.16 5.79 -2.75
CA GLY A 42 11.36 4.99 -2.57
C GLY A 42 11.39 4.14 -1.31
N THR A 43 10.37 4.23 -0.45
CA THR A 43 10.29 3.38 0.74
C THR A 43 10.12 1.93 0.34
N ARG A 44 10.94 1.05 0.93
CA ARG A 44 10.88 -0.39 0.66
C ARG A 44 9.75 -1.03 1.45
N GLY A 45 9.09 -2.01 0.81
CA GLY A 45 8.03 -2.78 1.44
C GLY A 45 7.95 -4.18 0.89
N VAL A 46 7.07 -4.98 1.45
CA VAL A 46 6.83 -6.36 1.01
C VAL A 46 5.33 -6.57 0.82
N VAL A 47 4.97 -7.22 -0.30
CA VAL A 47 3.57 -7.57 -0.58
C VAL A 47 3.19 -8.75 0.33
N VAL A 48 2.16 -8.54 1.16
CA VAL A 48 1.70 -9.57 2.08
C VAL A 48 0.37 -10.19 1.66
N ASN A 49 -0.35 -9.55 0.75
CA ASN A 49 -1.58 -10.11 0.19
C ASN A 49 -1.92 -9.39 -1.11
N VAL A 50 -2.74 -10.06 -1.94
CA VAL A 50 -3.25 -9.50 -3.19
C VAL A 50 -4.75 -9.73 -3.20
N GLY A 51 -5.52 -8.67 -3.45
CA GLY A 51 -6.97 -8.74 -3.54
C GLY A 51 -7.49 -7.89 -4.68
N HIS A 52 -8.78 -7.65 -4.69
CA HIS A 52 -9.43 -6.85 -5.72
C HIS A 52 -10.33 -5.82 -5.05
N ALA A 53 -10.46 -4.66 -5.69
CA ALA A 53 -11.41 -3.65 -5.23
C ALA A 53 -12.84 -4.11 -5.54
N GLU A 54 -13.76 -3.99 -4.57
CA GLU A 54 -15.15 -4.39 -4.77
C GLU A 54 -15.81 -3.58 -5.89
N ALA A 55 -15.55 -2.29 -5.95
CA ALA A 55 -16.15 -1.40 -6.94
C ALA A 55 -15.52 -1.57 -8.33
N ALA A 56 -14.34 -2.15 -8.42
CA ALA A 56 -13.62 -2.38 -9.66
C ALA A 56 -12.91 -3.73 -9.60
N PRO A 57 -13.63 -4.85 -9.83
CA PRO A 57 -13.06 -6.19 -9.64
C PRO A 57 -11.84 -6.51 -10.50
N LYS A 58 -11.65 -5.77 -11.59
CA LYS A 58 -10.49 -5.95 -12.45
C LYS A 58 -9.24 -5.25 -11.92
N GLN A 59 -9.41 -4.35 -10.95
CA GLN A 59 -8.30 -3.61 -10.38
C GLN A 59 -7.77 -4.35 -9.16
N GLU A 60 -6.50 -4.75 -9.22
CA GLU A 60 -5.86 -5.45 -8.11
C GLU A 60 -5.39 -4.47 -7.06
N ILE A 61 -5.58 -4.85 -5.81
CA ILE A 61 -5.10 -4.11 -4.65
C ILE A 61 -4.01 -4.96 -3.99
N TYR A 62 -2.85 -4.36 -3.78
CA TYR A 62 -1.73 -5.02 -3.13
C TYR A 62 -1.63 -4.52 -1.69
N LEU A 63 -1.70 -5.43 -0.73
CA LEU A 63 -1.45 -5.09 0.66
C LEU A 63 0.04 -5.16 0.90
N VAL A 64 0.63 -4.02 1.23
CA VAL A 64 2.08 -3.87 1.36
C VAL A 64 2.42 -3.35 2.75
N ARG A 65 3.38 -4.00 3.40
CA ARG A 65 3.95 -3.52 4.66
C ARG A 65 5.26 -2.82 4.33
N PHE A 66 5.28 -1.50 4.51
CA PHE A 66 6.48 -0.71 4.27
C PHE A 66 7.36 -0.63 5.50
N GLU A 67 8.65 -0.47 5.31
CA GLU A 67 9.59 -0.27 6.41
C GLU A 67 9.33 1.09 7.06
N SER A 68 9.19 1.09 8.38
CA SER A 68 8.84 2.29 9.14
C SER A 68 9.98 2.83 9.99
N GLY A 69 11.14 2.18 9.99
CA GLY A 69 12.26 2.60 10.80
C GLY A 69 13.59 2.14 10.24
N ALA A 70 14.67 2.70 10.76
CA ALA A 70 16.02 2.38 10.32
C ALA A 70 16.41 0.93 10.61
N ASP A 71 15.71 0.27 11.52
CA ASP A 71 15.94 -1.14 11.89
C ASP A 71 15.20 -2.14 10.99
N GLY A 72 14.47 -1.65 9.98
CA GLY A 72 13.72 -2.51 9.07
C GLY A 72 12.38 -2.98 9.62
N THR A 73 11.88 -2.39 10.70
CA THR A 73 10.57 -2.72 11.24
C THR A 73 9.48 -2.42 10.19
N LEU A 74 8.56 -3.36 10.01
CA LEU A 74 7.48 -3.20 9.05
C LEU A 74 6.26 -2.55 9.69
N ALA A 75 5.68 -1.59 8.98
CA ALA A 75 4.44 -0.94 9.38
C ALA A 75 3.23 -1.85 9.07
N ASP A 76 2.05 -1.45 9.51
CA ASP A 76 0.82 -2.17 9.19
C ASP A 76 0.57 -2.18 7.68
N PRO A 77 -0.08 -3.22 7.15
CA PRO A 77 -0.35 -3.31 5.71
C PRO A 77 -1.24 -2.17 5.23
N ILE A 78 -0.92 -1.64 4.06
CA ILE A 78 -1.75 -0.63 3.39
C ILE A 78 -2.07 -1.10 1.98
N GLY A 79 -3.27 -0.75 1.50
CA GLY A 79 -3.70 -1.09 0.15
C GLY A 79 -3.08 -0.17 -0.88
N CYS A 80 -2.41 -0.74 -1.87
CA CYS A 80 -1.74 0.02 -2.93
C CYS A 80 -2.19 -0.48 -4.29
N LEU A 81 -2.25 0.44 -5.26
CA LEU A 81 -2.45 0.11 -6.66
C LEU A 81 -1.10 -0.21 -7.29
N SER A 82 -1.11 -0.98 -8.40
CA SER A 82 0.14 -1.34 -9.07
C SER A 82 0.96 -0.13 -9.50
N GLU A 83 0.29 0.95 -9.91
CA GLU A 83 0.94 2.19 -10.34
C GLU A 83 1.60 2.96 -9.19
N GLU A 84 1.25 2.63 -7.95
CA GLU A 84 1.84 3.23 -6.77
C GLU A 84 3.11 2.50 -6.30
N LEU A 85 3.45 1.40 -6.98
CA LEU A 85 4.56 0.53 -6.59
C LEU A 85 5.54 0.33 -7.73
N ASN A 86 6.82 0.24 -7.40
CA ASN A 86 7.89 -0.20 -8.31
C ASN A 86 8.42 -1.53 -7.82
N GLY A 87 8.70 -2.44 -8.74
CA GLY A 87 9.31 -3.71 -8.40
C GLY A 87 10.79 -3.55 -8.04
N ALA A 88 11.29 -4.48 -7.24
CA ALA A 88 12.70 -4.56 -6.92
C ALA A 88 13.46 -5.16 -8.10
N LYS A 89 14.49 -4.47 -8.54
CA LYS A 89 15.36 -4.97 -9.61
C LYS A 89 16.80 -4.67 -9.27
#